data_45fd430f75210e3cf3d1253f1abfdb31
#
_entry.id   45fd430f75210e3cf3d1253f1abfdb31
#
_cell.length_a   1.000
_cell.length_b   1.000
_cell.length_c   1.000
_cell.angle_alpha   90.00
_cell.angle_beta   90.00
_cell.angle_gamma   90.00
#
_symmetry.space_group_name_H-M   'P 1'
#
loop_
_entity.id
_entity.type
_entity.pdbx_description
1 polymer ?
#
loop_
_entity_poly.entity_id
_entity_poly.type
_entity_poly.pdbx_seq_one_letter_code
_entity_poly.pdbx_strand_id
1 'polypeptide(L)'
;MAGLNTRFHDVGFDMPKYLLPWGSKTIIYEIVSELTKEYAFEQIILLANKRDIYFKEELLKAIAPLNLNDTNIFYIGDTEGQGHTAAIGASLASHPEQPFFVHNADTIVSGRDINETIELLKKVDALIDVFVANSPGYSYVKVTASNRVQKIVEKLAISPFASSGLYCFQSAETYLDYYNKTLQRTNNEMYVADILSDMLKDDRFIIVNQLNQICETIVLGSPQEYGLELAKKSLKSR
;
A
#
# COMPACT_ATOMS: atom_id res chain seq x y z
N MET A 1 6.30 3.94 3.69
CA MET A 1 7.56 3.74 4.44
C MET A 1 7.71 4.71 5.64
N ALA A 2 6.86 5.74 5.75
CA ALA A 2 7.03 6.80 6.77
C ALA A 2 6.52 6.45 8.19
N GLY A 3 6.06 5.23 8.45
CA GLY A 3 5.64 4.80 9.79
C GLY A 3 6.80 4.68 10.79
N LEU A 4 6.47 4.70 12.09
CA LEU A 4 7.45 4.77 13.19
C LEU A 4 8.30 3.51 13.38
N ASN A 5 7.94 2.38 12.79
CA ASN A 5 8.63 1.09 12.90
C ASN A 5 8.82 0.56 14.35
N THR A 6 8.03 1.06 15.32
CA THR A 6 8.20 0.80 16.75
C THR A 6 8.21 -0.69 17.07
N ARG A 7 7.26 -1.48 16.53
CA ARG A 7 7.17 -2.92 16.79
C ARG A 7 8.46 -3.68 16.46
N PHE A 8 9.18 -3.26 15.41
CA PHE A 8 10.45 -3.88 15.01
C PHE A 8 11.60 -3.40 15.90
N HIS A 9 11.62 -2.11 16.25
CA HIS A 9 12.62 -1.58 17.20
C HIS A 9 12.48 -2.21 18.58
N ASP A 10 11.27 -2.45 19.08
CA ASP A 10 11.01 -3.07 20.39
C ASP A 10 11.58 -4.48 20.52
N VAL A 11 11.81 -5.17 19.40
CA VAL A 11 12.43 -6.51 19.36
C VAL A 11 13.85 -6.52 18.81
N GLY A 12 14.50 -5.35 18.72
CA GLY A 12 15.92 -5.19 18.42
C GLY A 12 16.27 -5.07 16.93
N PHE A 13 15.34 -4.75 16.06
CA PHE A 13 15.66 -4.40 14.66
C PHE A 13 16.02 -2.91 14.57
N ASP A 14 17.28 -2.60 14.27
CA ASP A 14 17.74 -1.21 14.07
C ASP A 14 17.44 -0.70 12.65
N MET A 15 17.26 -1.60 11.69
CA MET A 15 16.99 -1.28 10.29
C MET A 15 15.49 -1.06 10.04
N PRO A 16 15.11 -0.10 9.18
CA PRO A 16 13.73 0.06 8.74
C PRO A 16 13.17 -1.23 8.12
N LYS A 17 11.94 -1.60 8.48
CA LYS A 17 11.32 -2.88 8.06
C LYS A 17 11.33 -3.10 6.55
N TYR A 18 11.17 -2.05 5.74
CA TYR A 18 11.18 -2.15 4.28
C TYR A 18 12.55 -2.54 3.70
N LEU A 19 13.64 -2.40 4.47
CA LEU A 19 15.00 -2.85 4.11
C LEU A 19 15.36 -4.23 4.66
N LEU A 20 14.49 -4.83 5.48
CA LEU A 20 14.75 -6.17 6.02
C LEU A 20 14.91 -7.20 4.88
N PRO A 21 15.77 -8.22 5.08
CA PRO A 21 16.00 -9.25 4.07
C PRO A 21 14.74 -10.04 3.73
N TRP A 22 14.50 -10.28 2.44
CA TRP A 22 13.50 -11.18 1.93
C TRP A 22 14.10 -12.11 0.88
N GLY A 23 14.67 -13.23 1.34
CA GLY A 23 15.54 -14.06 0.53
C GLY A 23 16.89 -13.38 0.24
N SER A 24 17.27 -13.26 -1.02
CA SER A 24 18.48 -12.55 -1.46
C SER A 24 18.29 -11.05 -1.69
N LYS A 25 17.09 -10.55 -1.51
CA LYS A 25 16.69 -9.15 -1.75
C LYS A 25 16.15 -8.52 -0.46
N THR A 26 15.56 -7.34 -0.55
CA THR A 26 14.88 -6.65 0.54
C THR A 26 13.37 -6.64 0.32
N ILE A 27 12.59 -6.37 1.37
CA ILE A 27 11.12 -6.24 1.27
C ILE A 27 10.73 -5.20 0.22
N ILE A 28 11.35 -4.01 0.25
CA ILE A 28 11.02 -2.93 -0.72
C ILE A 28 11.37 -3.33 -2.16
N TYR A 29 12.46 -4.05 -2.37
CA TYR A 29 12.79 -4.56 -3.70
C TYR A 29 11.67 -5.45 -4.25
N GLU A 30 11.21 -6.42 -3.47
CA GLU A 30 10.17 -7.36 -3.88
C GLU A 30 8.84 -6.65 -4.14
N ILE A 31 8.46 -5.72 -3.26
CA ILE A 31 7.22 -4.93 -3.43
C ILE A 31 7.26 -4.18 -4.76
N VAL A 32 8.31 -3.41 -5.00
CA VAL A 32 8.40 -2.60 -6.22
C VAL A 32 8.55 -3.48 -7.46
N SER A 33 9.35 -4.56 -7.37
CA SER A 33 9.54 -5.52 -8.46
C SER A 33 8.22 -6.14 -8.91
N GLU A 34 7.38 -6.59 -7.97
CA GLU A 34 6.08 -7.19 -8.32
C GLU A 34 5.14 -6.18 -8.97
N LEU A 35 5.10 -4.94 -8.49
CA LEU A 35 4.25 -3.89 -9.05
C LEU A 35 4.71 -3.42 -10.43
N THR A 36 6.02 -3.44 -10.70
CA THR A 36 6.61 -2.93 -11.95
C THR A 36 6.92 -4.02 -12.97
N LYS A 37 6.64 -5.27 -12.65
CA LYS A 37 7.00 -6.45 -13.46
C LYS A 37 6.43 -6.42 -14.88
N GLU A 38 5.19 -5.98 -15.01
CA GLU A 38 4.46 -5.97 -16.29
C GLU A 38 3.97 -4.57 -16.68
N TYR A 39 4.23 -3.57 -15.84
CA TYR A 39 3.81 -2.19 -16.06
C TYR A 39 4.91 -1.20 -15.69
N ALA A 40 5.26 -0.31 -16.61
CA ALA A 40 6.20 0.77 -16.37
C ALA A 40 5.45 2.02 -15.89
N PHE A 41 5.49 2.27 -14.58
CA PHE A 41 4.96 3.51 -14.02
C PHE A 41 5.78 4.72 -14.50
N GLU A 42 5.10 5.81 -14.84
CA GLU A 42 5.75 7.07 -15.23
C GLU A 42 6.54 7.66 -14.07
N GLN A 43 5.99 7.58 -12.85
CA GLN A 43 6.65 8.06 -11.64
C GLN A 43 6.44 7.07 -10.47
N ILE A 44 7.48 6.87 -9.67
CA ILE A 44 7.43 6.13 -8.41
C ILE A 44 7.93 7.03 -7.29
N ILE A 45 7.11 7.24 -6.26
CA ILE A 45 7.44 8.07 -5.10
C ILE A 45 7.58 7.17 -3.87
N LEU A 46 8.78 7.14 -3.31
CA LEU A 46 9.07 6.44 -2.07
C LEU A 46 9.15 7.44 -0.92
N LEU A 47 8.19 7.36 0.00
CA LEU A 47 8.16 8.24 1.18
C LEU A 47 8.74 7.49 2.38
N ALA A 48 9.91 7.89 2.84
CA ALA A 48 10.57 7.38 4.04
C ALA A 48 10.47 8.39 5.19
N ASN A 49 10.57 7.91 6.43
CA ASN A 49 10.68 8.81 7.57
C ASN A 49 12.06 9.48 7.62
N LYS A 50 12.14 10.72 8.07
CA LYS A 50 13.42 11.44 8.24
C LYS A 50 14.40 10.71 9.16
N ARG A 51 13.91 9.92 10.11
CA ARG A 51 14.75 9.07 10.97
C ARG A 51 15.53 8.03 10.19
N ASP A 52 15.00 7.59 9.04
CA ASP A 52 15.60 6.57 8.19
C ASP A 52 16.63 7.14 7.22
N ILE A 53 16.96 8.44 7.30
CA ILE A 53 17.91 9.11 6.37
C ILE A 53 19.28 8.45 6.36
N TYR A 54 19.69 7.86 7.48
CA TYR A 54 20.97 7.15 7.62
C TYR A 54 21.02 5.88 6.76
N PHE A 55 19.89 5.33 6.34
CA PHE A 55 19.76 4.14 5.47
C PHE A 55 19.53 4.51 4.00
N LYS A 56 19.82 5.76 3.60
CA LYS A 56 19.61 6.23 2.23
C LYS A 56 20.37 5.39 1.20
N GLU A 57 21.63 5.11 1.48
CA GLU A 57 22.50 4.33 0.58
C GLU A 57 22.01 2.89 0.43
N GLU A 58 21.56 2.27 1.52
CA GLU A 58 20.97 0.93 1.52
C GLU A 58 19.68 0.89 0.70
N LEU A 59 18.84 1.90 0.83
CA LEU A 59 17.60 2.01 0.06
C LEU A 59 17.90 2.18 -1.43
N LEU A 60 18.81 3.06 -1.80
CA LEU A 60 19.25 3.24 -3.19
C LEU A 60 19.83 1.96 -3.78
N LYS A 61 20.71 1.24 -3.04
CA LYS A 61 21.24 -0.05 -3.46
C LYS A 61 20.17 -1.12 -3.60
N ALA A 62 19.16 -1.12 -2.73
CA ALA A 62 18.08 -2.09 -2.78
C ALA A 62 17.26 -1.97 -4.06
N ILE A 63 16.93 -0.75 -4.52
CA ILE A 63 16.06 -0.52 -5.68
C ILE A 63 16.83 -0.37 -7.00
N ALA A 64 18.13 -0.08 -6.97
CA ALA A 64 18.94 0.14 -8.18
C ALA A 64 18.81 -0.98 -9.25
N PRO A 65 18.76 -2.29 -8.88
CA PRO A 65 18.62 -3.34 -9.89
C PRO A 65 17.30 -3.33 -10.67
N LEU A 66 16.30 -2.59 -10.21
CA LEU A 66 14.99 -2.50 -10.87
C LEU A 66 15.00 -1.57 -12.09
N ASN A 67 16.05 -0.74 -12.26
CA ASN A 67 16.19 0.21 -13.37
C ASN A 67 14.92 1.04 -13.62
N LEU A 68 14.32 1.50 -12.52
CA LEU A 68 13.07 2.26 -12.55
C LEU A 68 13.29 3.60 -13.26
N ASN A 69 12.29 4.02 -14.03
CA ASN A 69 12.24 5.37 -14.60
C ASN A 69 12.17 6.39 -13.45
N ASP A 70 11.55 7.50 -13.55
CA ASP A 70 11.49 8.57 -12.54
C ASP A 70 11.13 8.05 -11.13
N THR A 71 12.17 7.67 -10.34
CA THR A 71 12.00 7.23 -8.95
C THR A 71 12.51 8.29 -7.99
N ASN A 72 11.60 8.83 -7.20
CA ASN A 72 11.88 9.88 -6.24
C ASN A 72 11.77 9.37 -4.80
N ILE A 73 12.82 9.55 -4.00
CA ILE A 73 12.84 9.23 -2.57
C ILE A 73 12.76 10.52 -1.77
N PHE A 74 11.70 10.67 -0.98
CA PHE A 74 11.52 11.81 -0.08
C PHE A 74 11.56 11.35 1.37
N TYR A 75 12.32 12.08 2.19
CA TYR A 75 12.39 11.89 3.63
C TYR A 75 11.49 12.90 4.32
N ILE A 76 10.37 12.44 4.86
CA ILE A 76 9.34 13.29 5.48
C ILE A 76 9.32 13.15 7.00
N GLY A 77 8.75 14.12 7.70
CA GLY A 77 8.48 14.03 9.13
C GLY A 77 7.42 13.00 9.47
N ASP A 78 7.07 12.93 10.76
CA ASP A 78 5.96 12.13 11.22
C ASP A 78 4.65 12.62 10.59
N THR A 79 3.78 11.69 10.27
CA THR A 79 2.48 11.95 9.66
C THR A 79 1.34 11.47 10.56
N GLU A 80 0.18 12.03 10.38
CA GLU A 80 -1.05 11.67 11.09
C GLU A 80 -1.73 10.45 10.44
N GLY A 81 -0.96 9.42 10.12
CA GLY A 81 -1.43 8.17 9.57
C GLY A 81 -1.13 7.95 8.09
N GLN A 82 -1.56 6.78 7.60
CA GLN A 82 -1.33 6.32 6.23
C GLN A 82 -1.95 7.25 5.19
N GLY A 83 -3.16 7.75 5.44
CA GLY A 83 -3.86 8.65 4.54
C GLY A 83 -3.12 9.97 4.36
N HIS A 84 -2.57 10.54 5.44
CA HIS A 84 -1.74 11.74 5.36
C HIS A 84 -0.43 11.48 4.59
N THR A 85 0.25 10.37 4.85
CA THR A 85 1.45 10.00 4.09
C THR A 85 1.17 9.89 2.59
N ALA A 86 0.05 9.26 2.22
CA ALA A 86 -0.35 9.11 0.82
C ALA A 86 -0.73 10.47 0.19
N ALA A 87 -1.31 11.41 0.95
CA ALA A 87 -1.61 12.76 0.46
C ALA A 87 -0.34 13.56 0.15
N ILE A 88 0.72 13.40 0.96
CA ILE A 88 2.03 13.98 0.62
C ILE A 88 2.52 13.40 -0.71
N GLY A 89 2.42 12.08 -0.91
CA GLY A 89 2.78 11.45 -2.18
C GLY A 89 1.96 11.98 -3.36
N ALA A 90 0.65 12.09 -3.20
CA ALA A 90 -0.24 12.62 -4.22
C ALA A 90 0.11 14.08 -4.60
N SER A 91 0.49 14.91 -3.62
CA SER A 91 0.90 16.30 -3.87
C SER A 91 2.25 16.44 -4.62
N LEU A 92 3.04 15.37 -4.68
CA LEU A 92 4.31 15.30 -5.38
C LEU A 92 4.19 14.64 -6.75
N ALA A 93 2.99 14.22 -7.15
CA ALA A 93 2.75 13.61 -8.45
C ALA A 93 3.00 14.60 -9.58
N SER A 94 3.83 14.22 -10.57
CA SER A 94 4.14 15.05 -11.75
C SER A 94 2.93 15.17 -12.68
N HIS A 95 2.04 14.17 -12.65
CA HIS A 95 0.83 14.06 -13.46
C HIS A 95 -0.37 13.73 -12.55
N PRO A 96 -0.91 14.71 -11.80
CA PRO A 96 -1.91 14.47 -10.77
C PRO A 96 -3.26 13.98 -11.33
N GLU A 97 -3.53 14.17 -12.61
CA GLU A 97 -4.71 13.69 -13.34
C GLU A 97 -4.66 12.21 -13.71
N GLN A 98 -3.46 11.58 -13.62
CA GLN A 98 -3.26 10.18 -13.98
C GLN A 98 -3.61 9.21 -12.84
N PRO A 99 -3.84 7.92 -13.12
CA PRO A 99 -4.10 6.90 -12.10
C PRO A 99 -3.05 6.93 -10.97
N PHE A 100 -3.55 6.95 -9.74
CA PHE A 100 -2.73 7.07 -8.54
C PHE A 100 -2.81 5.80 -7.69
N PHE A 101 -1.66 5.20 -7.43
CA PHE A 101 -1.53 3.98 -6.64
C PHE A 101 -0.87 4.28 -5.30
N VAL A 102 -1.47 3.80 -4.23
CA VAL A 102 -0.92 3.81 -2.86
C VAL A 102 -0.63 2.39 -2.45
N HIS A 103 0.59 2.10 -2.01
CA HIS A 103 0.94 0.77 -1.53
C HIS A 103 1.70 0.81 -0.20
N ASN A 104 1.33 -0.10 0.71
CA ASN A 104 2.04 -0.29 1.96
C ASN A 104 3.43 -0.89 1.72
N ALA A 105 4.46 -0.34 2.39
CA ALA A 105 5.83 -0.82 2.26
C ALA A 105 6.16 -2.03 3.16
N ASP A 106 5.17 -2.82 3.52
CA ASP A 106 5.28 -4.01 4.36
C ASP A 106 4.41 -5.17 3.88
N THR A 107 3.88 -5.08 2.67
CA THR A 107 3.04 -6.13 2.08
C THR A 107 3.50 -6.40 0.66
N ILE A 108 3.85 -7.63 0.35
CA ILE A 108 4.17 -8.07 -1.02
C ILE A 108 2.89 -8.61 -1.63
N VAL A 109 2.52 -8.08 -2.79
CA VAL A 109 1.36 -8.53 -3.58
C VAL A 109 1.88 -9.08 -4.91
N SER A 110 1.65 -10.36 -5.19
CA SER A 110 2.11 -11.02 -6.40
C SER A 110 0.94 -11.45 -7.28
N GLY A 111 1.16 -11.49 -8.60
CA GLY A 111 0.16 -11.96 -9.57
C GLY A 111 -0.97 -10.96 -9.84
N ARG A 112 -0.78 -9.66 -9.52
CA ARG A 112 -1.76 -8.61 -9.86
C ARG A 112 -1.50 -8.10 -11.27
N ASP A 113 -2.55 -8.06 -12.07
CA ASP A 113 -2.50 -7.43 -13.40
C ASP A 113 -2.73 -5.92 -13.25
N ILE A 114 -1.62 -5.17 -13.30
CA ILE A 114 -1.66 -3.70 -13.20
C ILE A 114 -2.28 -3.08 -14.45
N ASN A 115 -2.08 -3.68 -15.63
CA ASN A 115 -2.70 -3.19 -16.86
C ASN A 115 -4.24 -3.31 -16.78
N GLU A 116 -4.76 -4.45 -16.32
CA GLU A 116 -6.20 -4.63 -16.08
C GLU A 116 -6.72 -3.61 -15.05
N THR A 117 -5.97 -3.38 -13.97
CA THR A 117 -6.31 -2.40 -12.92
C THR A 117 -6.47 -1.00 -13.52
N ILE A 118 -5.55 -0.57 -14.39
CA ILE A 118 -5.61 0.75 -15.06
C ILE A 118 -6.82 0.83 -16.00
N GLU A 119 -7.12 -0.23 -16.76
CA GLU A 119 -8.31 -0.25 -17.61
C GLU A 119 -9.62 -0.19 -16.80
N LEU A 120 -9.64 -0.80 -15.62
CA LEU A 120 -10.78 -0.70 -14.70
C LEU A 120 -10.94 0.72 -14.13
N LEU A 121 -9.84 1.41 -13.78
CA LEU A 121 -9.86 2.78 -13.26
C LEU A 121 -10.42 3.82 -14.26
N LYS A 122 -10.50 3.50 -15.55
CA LYS A 122 -11.21 4.33 -16.52
C LYS A 122 -12.74 4.31 -16.34
N LYS A 123 -13.26 3.36 -15.56
CA LYS A 123 -14.71 3.10 -15.37
C LYS A 123 -15.16 3.24 -13.93
N VAL A 124 -14.23 3.34 -12.98
CA VAL A 124 -14.49 3.41 -11.54
C VAL A 124 -13.67 4.50 -10.90
N ASP A 125 -14.11 5.04 -9.76
CA ASP A 125 -13.39 6.10 -9.04
C ASP A 125 -12.19 5.58 -8.24
N ALA A 126 -12.28 4.33 -7.73
CA ALA A 126 -11.20 3.67 -7.02
C ALA A 126 -11.31 2.14 -7.05
N LEU A 127 -10.19 1.47 -6.84
CA LEU A 127 -10.08 0.03 -6.67
C LEU A 127 -9.31 -0.29 -5.39
N ILE A 128 -9.78 -1.29 -4.63
CA ILE A 128 -9.12 -1.79 -3.43
C ILE A 128 -8.64 -3.22 -3.71
N ASP A 129 -7.33 -3.45 -3.61
CA ASP A 129 -6.81 -4.82 -3.64
C ASP A 129 -7.12 -5.51 -2.31
N VAL A 130 -7.69 -6.73 -2.39
CA VAL A 130 -8.11 -7.48 -1.21
C VAL A 130 -7.58 -8.91 -1.22
N PHE A 131 -7.50 -9.49 -0.02
CA PHE A 131 -7.20 -10.89 0.22
C PHE A 131 -8.07 -11.42 1.35
N VAL A 132 -8.14 -12.74 1.51
CA VAL A 132 -8.90 -13.35 2.60
C VAL A 132 -8.08 -13.34 3.88
N ALA A 133 -8.61 -12.76 4.94
CA ALA A 133 -7.98 -12.69 6.25
C ALA A 133 -9.02 -12.72 7.38
N ASN A 134 -8.54 -13.01 8.59
CA ASN A 134 -9.35 -13.02 9.82
C ASN A 134 -8.68 -12.29 11.00
N SER A 135 -7.53 -11.63 10.78
CA SER A 135 -6.83 -10.87 11.82
C SER A 135 -7.42 -9.47 11.98
N PRO A 136 -7.57 -8.94 13.19
CA PRO A 136 -8.17 -7.60 13.43
C PRO A 136 -7.28 -6.42 13.02
N GLY A 137 -6.11 -6.67 12.44
CA GLY A 137 -5.12 -5.62 12.11
C GLY A 137 -5.32 -4.91 10.76
N TYR A 138 -6.34 -5.27 9.98
CA TYR A 138 -6.53 -4.79 8.61
C TYR A 138 -7.77 -3.92 8.44
N SER A 139 -7.81 -3.16 7.35
CA SER A 139 -9.06 -2.56 6.85
C SER A 139 -9.88 -3.64 6.14
N TYR A 140 -11.14 -3.81 6.52
CA TYR A 140 -12.05 -4.82 5.95
C TYR A 140 -13.07 -4.21 5.02
N VAL A 141 -13.37 -4.91 3.93
CA VAL A 141 -14.23 -4.43 2.84
C VAL A 141 -15.43 -5.32 2.67
N LYS A 142 -16.65 -4.79 2.80
CA LYS A 142 -17.88 -5.48 2.43
C LYS A 142 -18.25 -5.16 0.98
N VAL A 143 -18.52 -6.20 0.18
CA VAL A 143 -18.81 -6.06 -1.25
C VAL A 143 -20.14 -6.68 -1.64
N THR A 144 -20.67 -6.28 -2.81
CA THR A 144 -21.77 -6.96 -3.51
C THR A 144 -21.25 -8.20 -4.25
N ALA A 145 -22.15 -9.00 -4.81
CA ALA A 145 -21.80 -10.10 -5.71
C ALA A 145 -21.07 -9.65 -7.00
N SER A 146 -21.20 -8.37 -7.37
CA SER A 146 -20.50 -7.74 -8.51
C SER A 146 -19.22 -7.00 -8.11
N ASN A 147 -18.61 -7.35 -6.98
CA ASN A 147 -17.38 -6.76 -6.44
C ASN A 147 -17.46 -5.25 -6.13
N ARG A 148 -18.65 -4.63 -6.16
CA ARG A 148 -18.82 -3.23 -5.75
C ARG A 148 -18.68 -3.11 -4.23
N VAL A 149 -17.87 -2.17 -3.77
CA VAL A 149 -17.68 -1.89 -2.35
C VAL A 149 -18.94 -1.24 -1.77
N GLN A 150 -19.45 -1.81 -0.67
CA GLN A 150 -20.57 -1.26 0.10
C GLN A 150 -20.09 -0.55 1.36
N LYS A 151 -18.99 -1.03 1.96
CA LYS A 151 -18.44 -0.49 3.20
C LYS A 151 -16.97 -0.87 3.31
N ILE A 152 -16.17 0.04 3.87
CA ILE A 152 -14.80 -0.23 4.33
C ILE A 152 -14.67 0.26 5.77
N VAL A 153 -13.99 -0.51 6.61
CA VAL A 153 -13.79 -0.17 8.04
C VAL A 153 -12.39 -0.59 8.47
N GLU A 154 -11.69 0.33 9.13
CA GLU A 154 -10.36 0.09 9.70
C GLU A 154 -10.46 -0.78 10.96
N LYS A 155 -9.59 -1.79 11.07
CA LYS A 155 -9.40 -2.67 12.25
C LYS A 155 -10.66 -3.37 12.78
N LEU A 156 -11.68 -3.53 11.93
CA LEU A 156 -12.90 -4.24 12.29
C LEU A 156 -13.30 -5.21 11.17
N ALA A 157 -13.25 -6.51 11.46
CA ALA A 157 -13.58 -7.57 10.51
C ALA A 157 -15.09 -7.63 10.24
N ILE A 158 -15.55 -6.91 9.20
CA ILE A 158 -16.96 -6.86 8.75
C ILE A 158 -17.26 -7.86 7.63
N SER A 159 -16.24 -8.53 7.12
CA SER A 159 -16.29 -9.51 6.02
C SER A 159 -14.99 -10.33 6.05
N PRO A 160 -14.81 -11.40 5.24
CA PRO A 160 -13.52 -12.07 5.10
C PRO A 160 -12.49 -11.31 4.24
N PHE A 161 -12.87 -10.20 3.59
CA PHE A 161 -12.02 -9.48 2.64
C PHE A 161 -11.31 -8.33 3.32
N ALA A 162 -10.00 -8.50 3.54
CA ALA A 162 -9.10 -7.48 4.06
C ALA A 162 -8.38 -6.77 2.92
N SER A 163 -8.13 -5.46 3.05
CA SER A 163 -7.25 -4.76 2.13
C SER A 163 -5.80 -5.24 2.28
N SER A 164 -5.12 -5.49 1.16
CA SER A 164 -3.68 -5.78 1.13
C SER A 164 -2.81 -4.54 1.39
N GLY A 165 -3.40 -3.35 1.42
CA GLY A 165 -2.69 -2.09 1.49
C GLY A 165 -2.32 -1.51 0.12
N LEU A 166 -2.75 -2.16 -0.97
CA LEU A 166 -2.73 -1.60 -2.32
C LEU A 166 -4.09 -0.98 -2.62
N TYR A 167 -4.09 0.32 -2.87
CA TYR A 167 -5.26 1.12 -3.21
C TYR A 167 -4.98 1.88 -4.49
N CYS A 168 -5.93 1.89 -5.41
CA CYS A 168 -5.79 2.54 -6.70
C CYS A 168 -6.92 3.55 -6.88
N PHE A 169 -6.59 4.76 -7.25
CA PHE A 169 -7.51 5.87 -7.46
C PHE A 169 -7.46 6.31 -8.91
N GLN A 170 -8.55 6.84 -9.43
CA GLN A 170 -8.63 7.36 -10.78
C GLN A 170 -7.57 8.44 -11.04
N SER A 171 -7.25 9.26 -10.00
CA SER A 171 -6.19 10.27 -10.08
C SER A 171 -5.68 10.67 -8.69
N ALA A 172 -4.50 11.28 -8.63
CA ALA A 172 -3.98 11.89 -7.41
C ALA A 172 -4.83 13.10 -6.99
N GLU A 173 -5.41 13.84 -7.95
CA GLU A 173 -6.35 14.93 -7.68
C GLU A 173 -7.58 14.44 -6.92
N THR A 174 -8.22 13.38 -7.40
CA THR A 174 -9.37 12.76 -6.71
C THR A 174 -9.00 12.34 -5.29
N TYR A 175 -7.82 11.75 -5.11
CA TYR A 175 -7.34 11.38 -3.77
C TYR A 175 -7.20 12.60 -2.86
N LEU A 176 -6.57 13.69 -3.33
CA LEU A 176 -6.36 14.92 -2.55
C LEU A 176 -7.66 15.63 -2.20
N ASP A 177 -8.62 15.67 -3.11
CA ASP A 177 -9.94 16.26 -2.86
C ASP A 177 -10.65 15.54 -1.69
N TYR A 178 -10.65 14.21 -1.71
CA TYR A 178 -11.25 13.42 -0.63
C TYR A 178 -10.43 13.42 0.65
N TYR A 179 -9.10 13.46 0.57
CA TYR A 179 -8.25 13.66 1.73
C TYR A 179 -8.60 14.98 2.44
N ASN A 180 -8.66 16.09 1.72
CA ASN A 180 -9.00 17.40 2.29
C ASN A 180 -10.41 17.42 2.90
N LYS A 181 -11.37 16.76 2.26
CA LYS A 181 -12.75 16.61 2.77
C LYS A 181 -12.78 15.81 4.07
N THR A 182 -12.05 14.69 4.13
CA THR A 182 -11.97 13.81 5.30
C THR A 182 -11.25 14.52 6.46
N LEU A 183 -10.18 15.27 6.18
CA LEU A 183 -9.41 16.03 7.16
C LEU A 183 -10.28 17.02 7.96
N GLN A 184 -11.30 17.62 7.33
CA GLN A 184 -12.23 18.53 8.02
C GLN A 184 -13.14 17.82 9.04
N ARG A 185 -13.22 16.48 9.01
CA ARG A 185 -14.13 15.68 9.83
C ARG A 185 -13.47 14.85 10.91
N THR A 186 -12.15 14.69 10.86
CA THR A 186 -11.40 13.90 11.82
C THR A 186 -10.19 14.65 12.35
N ASN A 187 -9.95 14.49 13.67
CA ASN A 187 -8.75 14.98 14.33
C ASN A 187 -7.85 13.81 14.79
N ASN A 188 -8.12 12.60 14.29
CA ASN A 188 -7.40 11.39 14.67
C ASN A 188 -6.47 10.93 13.53
N GLU A 189 -5.72 9.87 13.78
CA GLU A 189 -4.96 9.16 12.76
C GLU A 189 -5.84 8.83 11.56
N MET A 190 -5.45 9.27 10.37
CA MET A 190 -6.22 9.11 9.13
C MET A 190 -5.69 7.93 8.31
N TYR A 191 -6.56 6.99 8.01
CA TYR A 191 -6.28 5.86 7.14
C TYR A 191 -6.83 6.12 5.72
N VAL A 192 -6.29 5.41 4.74
CA VAL A 192 -6.86 5.44 3.37
C VAL A 192 -8.30 4.90 3.37
N ALA A 193 -8.62 3.98 4.30
CA ALA A 193 -9.97 3.48 4.51
C ALA A 193 -11.00 4.58 4.85
N ASP A 194 -10.58 5.62 5.59
CA ASP A 194 -11.47 6.75 5.95
C ASP A 194 -11.80 7.59 4.72
N ILE A 195 -10.81 7.84 3.87
CA ILE A 195 -10.97 8.56 2.60
C ILE A 195 -11.92 7.80 1.67
N LEU A 196 -11.70 6.48 1.50
CA LEU A 196 -12.58 5.62 0.71
C LEU A 196 -14.01 5.55 1.30
N SER A 197 -14.14 5.57 2.62
CA SER A 197 -15.44 5.63 3.29
C SER A 197 -16.19 6.92 2.98
N ASP A 198 -15.50 8.06 2.89
CA ASP A 198 -16.11 9.32 2.47
C ASP A 198 -16.44 9.36 0.98
N MET A 199 -15.62 8.73 0.14
CA MET A 199 -15.96 8.51 -1.28
C MET A 199 -17.25 7.70 -1.43
N LEU A 200 -17.44 6.64 -0.64
CA LEU A 200 -18.68 5.85 -0.65
C LEU A 200 -19.91 6.65 -0.21
N LYS A 201 -19.80 7.58 0.74
CA LYS A 201 -20.90 8.47 1.16
C LYS A 201 -21.34 9.43 0.05
N ASP A 202 -20.45 9.72 -0.89
CA ASP A 202 -20.75 10.55 -2.07
C ASP A 202 -21.11 9.68 -3.29
N ASP A 203 -21.53 8.44 -3.06
CA ASP A 203 -21.95 7.48 -4.10
C ASP A 203 -20.87 7.17 -5.15
N ARG A 204 -19.58 7.40 -4.85
CA ARG A 204 -18.49 7.06 -5.75
C ARG A 204 -18.44 5.56 -6.03
N PHE A 205 -18.08 5.22 -7.25
CA PHE A 205 -18.07 3.84 -7.71
C PHE A 205 -16.70 3.18 -7.38
N ILE A 206 -16.67 2.42 -6.30
CA ILE A 206 -15.48 1.72 -5.82
C ILE A 206 -15.69 0.21 -5.97
N ILE A 207 -14.68 -0.49 -6.48
CA ILE A 207 -14.68 -1.95 -6.61
C ILE A 207 -13.50 -2.57 -5.87
N VAL A 208 -13.55 -3.89 -5.68
CA VAL A 208 -12.36 -4.68 -5.32
C VAL A 208 -11.82 -5.39 -6.55
N ASN A 209 -10.54 -5.78 -6.52
CA ASN A 209 -9.92 -6.63 -7.53
C ASN A 209 -10.69 -7.95 -7.70
N GLN A 210 -10.40 -8.69 -8.78
CA GLN A 210 -11.02 -9.98 -9.02
C GLN A 210 -10.58 -11.01 -7.96
N LEU A 211 -11.53 -11.40 -7.10
CA LEU A 211 -11.29 -12.32 -5.99
C LEU A 211 -10.97 -13.77 -6.42
N ASN A 212 -11.07 -14.07 -7.74
CA ASN A 212 -10.86 -15.40 -8.31
C ASN A 212 -9.42 -15.61 -8.84
N GLN A 213 -8.56 -14.60 -8.76
CA GLN A 213 -7.17 -14.72 -9.23
C GLN A 213 -6.33 -15.48 -8.20
N ILE A 214 -5.40 -16.30 -8.68
CA ILE A 214 -4.37 -16.94 -7.83
C ILE A 214 -3.31 -15.88 -7.53
N CYS A 215 -3.68 -14.98 -6.63
CA CYS A 215 -2.81 -13.90 -6.18
C CYS A 215 -2.29 -14.22 -4.79
N GLU A 216 -1.00 -14.02 -4.56
CA GLU A 216 -0.42 -14.16 -3.23
C GLU A 216 -0.30 -12.78 -2.55
N THR A 217 -0.66 -12.72 -1.28
CA THR A 217 -0.47 -11.54 -0.42
C THR A 217 0.32 -11.96 0.80
N ILE A 218 1.50 -11.38 0.97
CA ILE A 218 2.42 -11.67 2.07
C ILE A 218 2.55 -10.42 2.92
N VAL A 219 1.99 -10.46 4.12
CA VAL A 219 2.02 -9.34 5.06
C VAL A 219 3.22 -9.48 6.00
N LEU A 220 4.00 -8.40 6.10
CA LEU A 220 5.26 -8.32 6.86
C LEU A 220 5.26 -7.12 7.82
N GLY A 221 4.06 -6.71 8.28
CA GLY A 221 3.84 -5.49 9.06
C GLY A 221 4.24 -5.60 10.53
N SER A 222 4.47 -6.81 11.04
CA SER A 222 4.94 -7.08 12.41
C SER A 222 6.09 -8.07 12.43
N PRO A 223 6.93 -8.09 13.49
CA PRO A 223 8.00 -9.08 13.65
C PRO A 223 7.50 -10.54 13.61
N GLN A 224 6.31 -10.79 14.14
CA GLN A 224 5.69 -12.12 14.13
C GLN A 224 5.32 -12.55 12.71
N GLU A 225 4.66 -11.68 11.94
CA GLU A 225 4.31 -11.96 10.55
C GLU A 225 5.58 -12.18 9.72
N TYR A 226 6.56 -11.28 9.85
CA TYR A 226 7.84 -11.41 9.16
C TYR A 226 8.55 -12.73 9.48
N GLY A 227 8.68 -13.12 10.75
CA GLY A 227 9.30 -14.36 11.16
C GLY A 227 8.56 -15.59 10.64
N LEU A 228 7.22 -15.58 10.69
CA LEU A 228 6.39 -16.67 10.19
C LEU A 228 6.56 -16.86 8.67
N GLU A 229 6.52 -15.77 7.91
CA GLU A 229 6.64 -15.83 6.45
C GLU A 229 8.07 -16.21 6.00
N LEU A 230 9.11 -15.79 6.71
CA LEU A 230 10.48 -16.28 6.49
C LEU A 230 10.60 -17.78 6.71
N ALA A 231 9.98 -18.31 7.76
CA ALA A 231 9.98 -19.75 8.03
C ALA A 231 9.28 -20.52 6.90
N LYS A 232 8.12 -20.06 6.43
CA LYS A 232 7.40 -20.66 5.28
C LYS A 232 8.25 -20.63 4.00
N LYS A 233 8.92 -19.50 3.72
CA LYS A 233 9.79 -19.34 2.54
C LYS A 233 10.96 -20.33 2.58
N SER A 234 11.58 -20.51 3.74
CA SER A 234 12.68 -21.45 3.94
C SER A 234 12.27 -22.92 3.73
N LEU A 235 11.03 -23.25 4.05
CA LEU A 235 10.50 -24.61 3.83
C LEU A 235 10.17 -24.87 2.35
N LYS A 236 9.74 -23.86 1.59
CA LYS A 236 9.46 -23.98 0.14
C LYS A 236 10.74 -24.09 -0.71
N SER A 237 11.90 -23.68 -0.18
CA SER A 237 13.20 -23.70 -0.90
C SER A 237 14.05 -24.97 -0.66
N ARG A 238 13.52 -25.92 0.11
CA ARG A 238 14.08 -27.26 0.33
C ARG A 238 13.34 -28.29 -0.51
#